data_4cd20b45fc5b88b641d23bc4129532d0
#
_entry.id   4cd20b45fc5b88b641d23bc4129532d0
#
_cell.length_a   1.000
_cell.length_b   1.000
_cell.length_c   1.000
_cell.angle_alpha   90.00
_cell.angle_beta   90.00
_cell.angle_gamma   90.00
#
_symmetry.space_group_name_H-M   'P 1'
#
loop_
_entity.id
_entity.type
_entity.pdbx_description
1 polymer ?
#
loop_
_entity_poly.entity_id
_entity_poly.type
_entity_poly.pdbx_seq_one_letter_code
_entity_poly.pdbx_strand_id
1 'polypeptide(L)'
;MNIIHNLFNEKYVIDLFKKEVLPRYPDFIDIKKIKINAHKDHIWETTYHVVLEFKTFFLTKNHKIKTLPIFCSAHSDEPRKNVYHALKYLWDNGFAKSFLTIPHPLFYSKHFQATFYRGVSGSNLYHYIKKRNYKEIEKIIPKTAAWFSKLHRLPAKNAYNFNRENSRIRTVIPGRNKILTDIKKEYPDYYPTYKKAYAIFIKKEEDFLTSTEKKWLIHGDAHPENIIKMGEKKLAVIDFTDICLSDFARDLGCFLQQLEYMIMRKINDKKYTEKIKDLFLESYLKNAKIKLDEQLEERINNYYNWTAMRTATHHLIKDNAEPERSKPLIALVKNNLGI
;
A
#
# COMPACT_ATOMS: atom_id res chain seq x y z
N MET A 1 -14.70 26.06 13.04
CA MET A 1 -13.64 25.77 12.03
C MET A 1 -13.05 24.42 12.38
N ASN A 2 -12.93 23.51 11.40
CA ASN A 2 -12.37 22.16 11.63
C ASN A 2 -10.91 22.27 12.10
N ILE A 3 -10.54 21.51 13.16
CA ILE A 3 -9.19 21.56 13.76
C ILE A 3 -8.07 21.31 12.77
N ILE A 4 -8.36 20.54 11.71
CA ILE A 4 -7.38 20.14 10.69
C ILE A 4 -6.80 21.37 9.93
N HIS A 5 -7.54 22.50 9.87
CA HIS A 5 -7.06 23.73 9.24
C HIS A 5 -5.79 24.30 9.88
N ASN A 6 -5.53 23.99 11.16
CA ASN A 6 -4.29 24.36 11.82
C ASN A 6 -3.05 23.78 11.13
N LEU A 7 -3.17 22.60 10.48
CA LEU A 7 -2.07 21.99 9.74
C LEU A 7 -1.75 22.69 8.41
N PHE A 8 -2.59 23.62 7.96
CA PHE A 8 -2.33 24.47 6.79
C PHE A 8 -1.71 25.83 7.19
N ASN A 9 -1.55 26.10 8.50
CA ASN A 9 -0.90 27.30 9.01
C ASN A 9 0.58 27.03 9.27
N GLU A 10 1.47 27.68 8.51
CA GLU A 10 2.92 27.48 8.60
C GLU A 10 3.45 27.73 10.02
N LYS A 11 3.02 28.81 10.67
CA LYS A 11 3.47 29.17 12.03
C LYS A 11 3.10 28.08 13.04
N TYR A 12 1.84 27.64 13.01
CA TYR A 12 1.37 26.57 13.87
C TYR A 12 2.17 25.27 13.69
N VAL A 13 2.44 24.90 12.43
CA VAL A 13 3.19 23.67 12.11
C VAL A 13 4.66 23.80 12.52
N ILE A 14 5.26 24.98 12.40
CA ILE A 14 6.63 25.23 12.90
C ILE A 14 6.68 24.98 14.41
N ASP A 15 5.74 25.53 15.18
CA ASP A 15 5.70 25.34 16.64
C ASP A 15 5.47 23.87 17.02
N LEU A 16 4.55 23.18 16.32
CA LEU A 16 4.33 21.75 16.48
C LEU A 16 5.61 20.94 16.19
N PHE A 17 6.31 21.25 15.11
CA PHE A 17 7.50 20.50 14.70
C PHE A 17 8.73 20.85 15.55
N LYS A 18 8.82 22.06 16.12
CA LYS A 18 9.84 22.37 17.12
C LYS A 18 9.69 21.51 18.36
N LYS A 19 8.46 21.21 18.75
CA LYS A 19 8.15 20.34 19.90
C LYS A 19 8.32 18.85 19.59
N GLU A 20 7.76 18.37 18.49
CA GLU A 20 7.59 16.94 18.24
C GLU A 20 8.66 16.34 17.30
N VAL A 21 9.26 17.13 16.43
CA VAL A 21 10.18 16.66 15.38
C VAL A 21 11.62 17.06 15.67
N LEU A 22 11.87 18.33 15.97
CA LEU A 22 13.24 18.84 16.13
C LEU A 22 14.07 18.04 17.15
N PRO A 23 13.54 17.63 18.33
CA PRO A 23 14.29 16.85 19.31
C PRO A 23 14.76 15.47 18.83
N ARG A 24 14.18 14.96 17.73
CA ARG A 24 14.54 13.66 17.16
C ARG A 24 15.77 13.71 16.25
N TYR A 25 16.28 14.92 15.99
CA TYR A 25 17.39 15.16 15.09
C TYR A 25 18.48 16.00 15.80
N PRO A 26 19.43 15.37 16.52
CA PRO A 26 20.42 16.07 17.34
C PRO A 26 21.28 17.09 16.59
N ASP A 27 21.39 16.95 15.26
CA ASP A 27 22.17 17.87 14.41
C ASP A 27 21.37 19.13 13.99
N PHE A 28 20.07 19.18 14.25
CA PHE A 28 19.23 20.31 13.91
C PHE A 28 18.99 21.19 15.13
N ILE A 29 19.08 22.52 14.94
CA ILE A 29 18.95 23.52 16.01
C ILE A 29 17.69 24.39 15.88
N ASP A 30 17.13 24.51 14.66
CA ASP A 30 15.92 25.31 14.43
C ASP A 30 15.22 24.91 13.13
N ILE A 31 13.97 25.37 12.95
CA ILE A 31 13.18 25.28 11.73
C ILE A 31 13.00 26.67 11.16
N LYS A 32 13.50 26.90 9.94
CA LYS A 32 13.47 28.21 9.28
C LYS A 32 12.21 28.46 8.46
N LYS A 33 11.68 27.41 7.86
CA LYS A 33 10.53 27.50 6.96
C LYS A 33 9.89 26.12 6.76
N ILE A 34 8.57 26.10 6.52
CA ILE A 34 7.84 24.93 6.06
C ILE A 34 7.02 25.33 4.82
N LYS A 35 7.14 24.54 3.74
CA LYS A 35 6.22 24.62 2.61
C LYS A 35 5.22 23.48 2.73
N ILE A 36 3.94 23.80 2.71
CA ILE A 36 2.84 22.83 2.88
C ILE A 36 2.25 22.52 1.52
N ASN A 37 2.24 21.24 1.15
CA ASN A 37 1.63 20.74 -0.06
C ASN A 37 0.55 19.71 0.31
N ALA A 38 -0.68 19.89 -0.17
CA ALA A 38 -1.74 18.91 0.00
C ALA A 38 -1.71 17.91 -1.16
N HIS A 39 -1.59 16.62 -0.84
CA HIS A 39 -1.77 15.51 -1.77
C HIS A 39 -3.21 15.01 -1.75
N LYS A 40 -3.88 15.18 -0.61
CA LYS A 40 -5.30 14.93 -0.39
C LYS A 40 -5.81 15.95 0.63
N ASP A 41 -6.93 16.60 0.34
CA ASP A 41 -7.48 17.70 1.14
C ASP A 41 -9.02 17.64 1.24
N HIS A 42 -9.54 16.43 1.41
CA HIS A 42 -10.98 16.29 1.65
C HIS A 42 -11.31 16.74 3.07
N ILE A 43 -11.86 17.94 3.19
CA ILE A 43 -12.22 18.58 4.46
C ILE A 43 -13.70 18.97 4.37
N TRP A 44 -14.48 18.47 5.31
CA TRP A 44 -15.89 18.83 5.51
C TRP A 44 -16.06 19.63 6.81
N GLU A 45 -17.27 19.89 7.20
CA GLU A 45 -17.55 20.70 8.38
C GLU A 45 -16.94 20.11 9.66
N THR A 46 -17.14 18.82 9.90
CA THR A 46 -16.69 18.10 11.10
C THR A 46 -15.69 16.99 10.82
N THR A 47 -15.63 16.49 9.58
CA THR A 47 -14.79 15.36 9.18
C THR A 47 -13.70 15.79 8.21
N TYR A 48 -12.67 14.95 8.08
CA TYR A 48 -11.55 15.18 7.15
C TYR A 48 -10.84 13.87 6.78
N HIS A 49 -10.28 13.88 5.56
CA HIS A 49 -9.29 12.91 5.12
C HIS A 49 -8.20 13.67 4.36
N VAL A 50 -7.07 13.91 5.01
CA VAL A 50 -5.99 14.69 4.42
C VAL A 50 -4.67 13.94 4.41
N VAL A 51 -3.88 14.16 3.35
CA VAL A 51 -2.48 13.76 3.25
C VAL A 51 -1.68 14.99 2.88
N LEU A 52 -0.86 15.45 3.81
CA LEU A 52 -0.08 16.68 3.67
C LEU A 52 1.41 16.36 3.65
N GLU A 53 2.16 17.04 2.79
CA GLU A 53 3.61 17.07 2.81
C GLU A 53 4.08 18.44 3.36
N PHE A 54 4.91 18.38 4.37
CA PHE A 54 5.61 19.53 4.97
C PHE A 54 7.07 19.48 4.53
N LYS A 55 7.41 20.17 3.47
CA LYS A 55 8.81 20.38 3.08
C LYS A 55 9.46 21.31 4.09
N THR A 56 10.14 20.71 5.07
CA THR A 56 10.66 21.40 6.25
C THR A 56 12.13 21.74 6.09
N PHE A 57 12.49 23.01 6.28
CA PHE A 57 13.85 23.55 6.15
C PHE A 57 14.45 23.71 7.54
N PHE A 58 15.32 22.77 7.92
CA PHE A 58 15.99 22.75 9.21
C PHE A 58 17.33 23.50 9.13
N LEU A 59 17.63 24.30 10.16
CA LEU A 59 18.97 24.83 10.40
C LEU A 59 19.80 23.78 11.15
N THR A 60 20.95 23.44 10.63
CA THR A 60 21.88 22.50 11.28
C THR A 60 22.86 23.22 12.22
N LYS A 61 23.52 22.49 13.11
CA LYS A 61 24.61 23.00 13.97
C LYS A 61 25.72 23.70 13.20
N ASN A 62 25.95 23.27 11.95
CA ASN A 62 26.96 23.87 11.05
C ASN A 62 26.38 25.04 10.23
N HIS A 63 25.29 25.64 10.68
CA HIS A 63 24.61 26.77 10.03
C HIS A 63 24.17 26.53 8.57
N LYS A 64 24.05 25.26 8.13
CA LYS A 64 23.54 24.89 6.81
C LYS A 64 22.05 24.57 6.88
N ILE A 65 21.36 24.79 5.76
CA ILE A 65 19.95 24.38 5.62
C ILE A 65 19.87 22.95 5.08
N LYS A 66 19.17 22.11 5.81
CA LYS A 66 18.84 20.75 5.37
C LYS A 66 17.32 20.60 5.24
N THR A 67 16.87 20.10 4.09
CA THR A 67 15.44 19.92 3.82
C THR A 67 15.04 18.47 4.03
N LEU A 68 13.97 18.25 4.81
CA LEU A 68 13.34 16.95 4.95
C LEU A 68 11.85 17.01 4.60
N PRO A 69 11.32 16.04 3.84
CA PRO A 69 9.89 15.90 3.64
C PRO A 69 9.28 15.18 4.85
N ILE A 70 8.37 15.83 5.54
CA ILE A 70 7.56 15.24 6.61
C ILE A 70 6.14 15.14 6.09
N PHE A 71 5.55 13.96 6.21
CA PHE A 71 4.18 13.71 5.80
C PHE A 71 3.27 13.57 7.02
N CYS A 72 2.03 13.97 6.83
CA CYS A 72 0.93 13.74 7.74
C CYS A 72 -0.17 12.99 6.99
N SER A 73 -0.62 11.86 7.52
CA SER A 73 -1.86 11.21 7.11
C SER A 73 -2.85 11.29 8.25
N ALA A 74 -3.98 11.98 8.04
CA ALA A 74 -5.01 12.20 9.02
C ALA A 74 -6.40 11.83 8.49
N HIS A 75 -7.20 11.18 9.31
CA HIS A 75 -8.58 10.81 8.99
C HIS A 75 -9.43 10.84 10.25
N SER A 76 -10.56 11.58 10.23
CA SER A 76 -11.41 11.76 11.42
C SER A 76 -12.12 10.46 11.85
N ASP A 77 -12.60 9.67 10.87
CA ASP A 77 -13.40 8.47 11.13
C ASP A 77 -12.55 7.19 11.19
N GLU A 78 -11.33 7.26 10.62
CA GLU A 78 -10.36 6.17 10.65
C GLU A 78 -9.02 6.66 11.21
N PRO A 79 -8.89 6.79 12.53
CA PRO A 79 -7.66 7.30 13.15
C PRO A 79 -6.42 6.55 12.67
N ARG A 80 -5.41 7.27 12.20
CA ARG A 80 -4.17 6.69 11.65
C ARG A 80 -3.19 6.20 12.73
N LYS A 81 -3.69 5.88 13.92
CA LYS A 81 -2.89 5.33 15.04
C LYS A 81 -2.31 3.95 14.70
N ASN A 82 -3.09 3.12 14.02
CA ASN A 82 -2.64 1.80 13.53
C ASN A 82 -1.46 1.93 12.57
N VAL A 83 -1.49 2.90 11.65
CA VAL A 83 -0.40 3.19 10.71
C VAL A 83 0.88 3.57 11.45
N TYR A 84 0.78 4.44 12.48
CA TYR A 84 1.93 4.79 13.31
C TYR A 84 2.54 3.57 14.00
N HIS A 85 1.72 2.73 14.62
CA HIS A 85 2.19 1.53 15.31
C HIS A 85 2.81 0.52 14.34
N ALA A 86 2.23 0.36 13.16
CA ALA A 86 2.77 -0.50 12.11
C ALA A 86 4.14 -0.01 11.63
N LEU A 87 4.25 1.27 11.27
CA LEU A 87 5.53 1.87 10.88
C LEU A 87 6.58 1.74 11.98
N LYS A 88 6.20 2.01 13.24
CA LYS A 88 7.11 1.87 14.38
C LYS A 88 7.56 0.42 14.56
N TYR A 89 6.64 -0.53 14.51
CA TYR A 89 6.97 -1.96 14.60
C TYR A 89 7.95 -2.38 13.51
N LEU A 90 7.69 -2.04 12.26
CA LEU A 90 8.56 -2.36 11.13
C LEU A 90 9.93 -1.68 11.27
N TRP A 91 9.94 -0.42 11.68
CA TRP A 91 11.16 0.35 11.88
C TRP A 91 12.07 -0.31 12.92
N ASP A 92 11.50 -0.70 14.05
CA ASP A 92 12.21 -1.34 15.15
C ASP A 92 12.64 -2.79 14.82
N ASN A 93 11.95 -3.44 13.85
CA ASN A 93 12.22 -4.81 13.41
C ASN A 93 12.98 -4.90 12.07
N GLY A 94 13.95 -4.02 11.87
CA GLY A 94 15.00 -4.17 10.85
C GLY A 94 14.77 -3.39 9.56
N PHE A 95 13.71 -2.55 9.44
CA PHE A 95 13.52 -1.68 8.27
C PHE A 95 14.20 -0.32 8.40
N ALA A 96 14.66 0.09 9.59
CA ALA A 96 15.28 1.40 9.85
C ALA A 96 16.59 1.62 9.08
N LYS A 97 17.54 0.70 9.22
CA LYS A 97 18.91 0.80 8.68
C LYS A 97 19.13 -0.17 7.52
N SER A 98 18.14 -0.39 6.68
CA SER A 98 18.17 -1.35 5.58
C SER A 98 18.14 -0.67 4.22
N PHE A 99 18.68 -1.36 3.22
CA PHE A 99 18.45 -0.98 1.81
C PHE A 99 16.99 -1.19 1.40
N LEU A 100 16.28 -2.09 2.09
CA LEU A 100 14.85 -2.34 1.96
C LEU A 100 14.17 -1.68 3.16
N THR A 101 13.61 -0.49 2.97
CA THR A 101 13.15 0.39 4.05
C THR A 101 11.68 0.78 3.93
N ILE A 102 11.24 1.66 4.81
CA ILE A 102 9.91 2.26 4.91
C ILE A 102 10.05 3.75 5.28
N PRO A 103 8.98 4.56 5.24
CA PRO A 103 8.97 5.88 5.86
C PRO A 103 9.34 5.81 7.35
N HIS A 104 10.11 6.80 7.84
CA HIS A 104 10.51 6.84 9.24
C HIS A 104 9.37 7.40 10.11
N PRO A 105 8.75 6.61 11.00
CA PRO A 105 7.70 7.11 11.90
C PRO A 105 8.25 8.17 12.84
N LEU A 106 7.54 9.29 12.98
CA LEU A 106 7.94 10.35 13.90
C LEU A 106 7.04 10.36 15.13
N PHE A 107 5.76 10.71 14.99
CA PHE A 107 4.82 10.71 16.10
C PHE A 107 3.38 10.52 15.62
N TYR A 108 2.50 10.17 16.54
CA TYR A 108 1.06 10.17 16.36
C TYR A 108 0.42 11.31 17.14
N SER A 109 -0.39 12.12 16.50
CA SER A 109 -1.16 13.18 17.14
C SER A 109 -2.59 12.70 17.40
N LYS A 110 -2.97 12.60 18.68
CA LYS A 110 -4.36 12.32 19.05
C LYS A 110 -5.30 13.46 18.66
N HIS A 111 -4.80 14.71 18.71
CA HIS A 111 -5.56 15.90 18.39
C HIS A 111 -6.04 15.90 16.92
N PHE A 112 -5.14 15.52 15.99
CA PHE A 112 -5.45 15.46 14.56
C PHE A 112 -5.77 14.03 14.07
N GLN A 113 -5.85 13.04 14.95
CA GLN A 113 -5.99 11.63 14.59
C GLN A 113 -5.03 11.22 13.45
N ALA A 114 -3.80 11.72 13.53
CA ALA A 114 -2.85 11.76 12.43
C ALA A 114 -1.52 11.09 12.76
N THR A 115 -0.98 10.35 11.79
CA THR A 115 0.38 9.85 11.81
C THR A 115 1.31 10.78 11.05
N PHE A 116 2.39 11.19 11.72
CA PHE A 116 3.48 11.96 11.12
C PHE A 116 4.70 11.09 10.91
N TYR A 117 5.27 11.15 9.71
CA TYR A 117 6.45 10.36 9.35
C TYR A 117 7.35 11.14 8.38
N ARG A 118 8.66 10.89 8.44
CA ARG A 118 9.57 11.37 7.41
C ARG A 118 9.37 10.53 6.16
N GLY A 119 9.00 11.17 5.07
CA GLY A 119 8.81 10.55 3.77
C GLY A 119 10.10 10.02 3.18
N VAL A 120 9.95 9.29 2.11
CA VAL A 120 11.04 8.75 1.28
C VAL A 120 11.10 9.51 -0.04
N SER A 121 12.32 9.74 -0.56
CA SER A 121 12.51 10.43 -1.83
C SER A 121 12.84 9.43 -2.92
N GLY A 122 12.24 9.62 -4.10
CA GLY A 122 12.45 8.74 -5.26
C GLY A 122 11.23 8.71 -6.17
N SER A 123 11.28 7.86 -7.18
CA SER A 123 10.15 7.60 -8.08
C SER A 123 9.56 6.22 -7.82
N ASN A 124 8.25 6.09 -7.94
CA ASN A 124 7.61 4.79 -7.79
C ASN A 124 7.81 3.89 -9.02
N LEU A 125 7.59 2.59 -8.85
CA LEU A 125 7.74 1.62 -9.95
C LEU A 125 6.81 1.94 -11.13
N TYR A 126 5.59 2.43 -10.86
CA TYR A 126 4.67 2.82 -11.92
C TYR A 126 5.18 3.98 -12.78
N HIS A 127 5.97 4.90 -12.21
CA HIS A 127 6.67 5.93 -12.99
C HIS A 127 7.59 5.32 -14.07
N TYR A 128 8.36 4.29 -13.72
CA TYR A 128 9.25 3.61 -14.67
C TYR A 128 8.46 2.79 -15.69
N ILE A 129 7.34 2.19 -15.31
CA ILE A 129 6.41 1.53 -16.23
C ILE A 129 5.84 2.54 -17.23
N LYS A 130 5.35 3.71 -16.78
CA LYS A 130 4.87 4.77 -17.67
C LYS A 130 5.93 5.28 -18.64
N LYS A 131 7.18 5.35 -18.20
CA LYS A 131 8.33 5.78 -19.01
C LYS A 131 8.90 4.66 -19.88
N ARG A 132 8.36 3.44 -19.83
CA ARG A 132 8.85 2.24 -20.53
C ARG A 132 10.34 1.98 -20.27
N ASN A 133 10.79 2.24 -19.03
CA ASN A 133 12.19 2.06 -18.65
C ASN A 133 12.42 0.62 -18.20
N TYR A 134 12.52 -0.29 -19.15
CA TYR A 134 12.67 -1.74 -18.96
C TYR A 134 13.81 -2.08 -18.00
N LYS A 135 14.98 -1.47 -18.21
CA LYS A 135 16.18 -1.70 -17.40
C LYS A 135 15.95 -1.41 -15.91
N GLU A 136 15.26 -0.30 -15.61
CA GLU A 136 14.99 0.06 -14.23
C GLU A 136 13.87 -0.80 -13.62
N ILE A 137 12.85 -1.17 -14.39
CA ILE A 137 11.82 -2.11 -13.94
C ILE A 137 12.47 -3.43 -13.51
N GLU A 138 13.30 -4.02 -14.37
CA GLU A 138 14.00 -5.29 -14.10
C GLU A 138 14.92 -5.22 -12.88
N LYS A 139 15.51 -4.06 -12.56
CA LYS A 139 16.31 -3.87 -11.33
C LYS A 139 15.46 -3.69 -10.06
N ILE A 140 14.27 -3.12 -10.18
CA ILE A 140 13.38 -2.83 -9.06
C ILE A 140 12.66 -4.11 -8.60
N ILE A 141 12.21 -4.95 -9.52
CA ILE A 141 11.39 -6.13 -9.24
C ILE A 141 12.03 -7.11 -8.24
N PRO A 142 13.30 -7.55 -8.39
CA PRO A 142 13.91 -8.45 -7.41
C PRO A 142 14.04 -7.83 -6.01
N LYS A 143 14.25 -6.50 -5.93
CA LYS A 143 14.30 -5.79 -4.65
C LYS A 143 12.93 -5.70 -3.99
N THR A 144 11.89 -5.51 -4.80
CA THR A 144 10.49 -5.54 -4.36
C THR A 144 10.15 -6.91 -3.76
N ALA A 145 10.48 -7.97 -4.47
CA ALA A 145 10.31 -9.35 -4.00
C ALA A 145 11.06 -9.61 -2.68
N ALA A 146 12.31 -9.14 -2.58
CA ALA A 146 13.09 -9.25 -1.35
C ALA A 146 12.47 -8.45 -0.19
N TRP A 147 11.85 -7.28 -0.47
CA TRP A 147 11.16 -6.48 0.53
C TRP A 147 9.93 -7.23 1.08
N PHE A 148 9.07 -7.78 0.21
CA PHE A 148 7.91 -8.57 0.64
C PHE A 148 8.33 -9.82 1.40
N SER A 149 9.35 -10.54 0.92
CA SER A 149 9.90 -11.69 1.64
C SER A 149 10.43 -11.32 3.03
N LYS A 150 11.04 -10.14 3.19
CA LYS A 150 11.49 -9.64 4.48
C LYS A 150 10.31 -9.34 5.41
N LEU A 151 9.25 -8.69 4.91
CA LEU A 151 8.03 -8.42 5.66
C LEU A 151 7.38 -9.72 6.16
N HIS A 152 7.16 -10.66 5.27
CA HIS A 152 6.46 -11.93 5.58
C HIS A 152 7.24 -12.86 6.52
N ARG A 153 8.55 -12.64 6.70
CA ARG A 153 9.37 -13.38 7.65
C ARG A 153 9.43 -12.75 9.04
N LEU A 154 8.84 -11.59 9.25
CA LEU A 154 8.77 -11.01 10.58
C LEU A 154 7.96 -11.92 11.52
N PRO A 155 8.36 -12.03 12.80
CA PRO A 155 7.64 -12.87 13.77
C PRO A 155 6.22 -12.36 13.99
N ALA A 156 5.22 -13.09 13.52
CA ALA A 156 3.81 -12.73 13.71
C ALA A 156 3.36 -12.79 15.18
N LYS A 157 4.03 -13.59 16.03
CA LYS A 157 3.69 -13.74 17.45
C LYS A 157 3.70 -12.43 18.23
N ASN A 158 4.56 -11.49 17.86
CA ASN A 158 4.69 -10.18 18.51
C ASN A 158 4.07 -9.06 17.67
N ALA A 159 3.55 -9.38 16.47
CA ALA A 159 2.87 -8.41 15.64
C ALA A 159 1.42 -8.30 16.07
N TYR A 160 1.03 -7.10 16.45
CA TYR A 160 -0.36 -6.76 16.63
C TYR A 160 -1.07 -6.81 15.26
N ASN A 161 -2.33 -7.26 15.21
CA ASN A 161 -3.10 -7.14 13.97
C ASN A 161 -3.56 -5.69 13.80
N PHE A 162 -2.76 -4.91 13.05
CA PHE A 162 -2.91 -3.45 12.92
C PHE A 162 -4.23 -3.05 12.24
N ASN A 163 -4.74 -3.89 11.32
CA ASN A 163 -6.00 -3.66 10.64
C ASN A 163 -6.78 -4.99 10.51
N ARG A 164 -7.65 -5.27 11.51
CA ARG A 164 -8.43 -6.52 11.54
C ARG A 164 -9.42 -6.64 10.40
N GLU A 165 -10.03 -5.53 10.00
CA GLU A 165 -11.05 -5.52 8.95
C GLU A 165 -10.43 -5.92 7.61
N ASN A 166 -9.21 -5.51 7.35
CA ASN A 166 -8.48 -5.89 6.13
C ASN A 166 -7.85 -7.28 6.17
N SER A 167 -7.97 -8.02 7.28
CA SER A 167 -7.41 -9.37 7.38
C SER A 167 -8.11 -10.42 6.51
N ARG A 168 -9.28 -10.12 5.93
CA ARG A 168 -10.11 -11.07 5.18
C ARG A 168 -10.76 -10.41 3.96
N ILE A 169 -10.92 -11.18 2.88
CA ILE A 169 -11.68 -10.75 1.69
C ILE A 169 -13.11 -10.34 2.07
N ARG A 170 -13.71 -11.05 3.03
CA ARG A 170 -15.09 -10.78 3.46
C ARG A 170 -15.24 -9.40 4.10
N THR A 171 -14.26 -8.93 4.84
CA THR A 171 -14.36 -7.75 5.71
C THR A 171 -13.62 -6.52 5.18
N VAL A 172 -12.71 -6.68 4.19
CA VAL A 172 -11.97 -5.57 3.58
C VAL A 172 -12.90 -4.51 3.00
N ILE A 173 -12.55 -3.23 3.15
CA ILE A 173 -13.37 -2.10 2.69
C ILE A 173 -12.99 -1.69 1.25
N PRO A 174 -13.98 -1.49 0.34
CA PRO A 174 -15.41 -1.81 0.49
C PRO A 174 -15.64 -3.32 0.59
N GLY A 175 -16.52 -3.72 1.50
CA GLY A 175 -16.82 -5.12 1.76
C GLY A 175 -17.70 -5.75 0.67
N ARG A 176 -17.69 -7.10 0.61
CA ARG A 176 -18.46 -7.89 -0.36
C ARG A 176 -19.92 -7.41 -0.51
N ASN A 177 -20.61 -7.18 0.60
CA ASN A 177 -22.03 -6.85 0.56
C ASN A 177 -22.29 -5.52 -0.14
N LYS A 178 -21.47 -4.48 0.17
CA LYS A 178 -21.56 -3.19 -0.53
C LYS A 178 -21.29 -3.34 -2.01
N ILE A 179 -20.21 -4.04 -2.38
CA ILE A 179 -19.86 -4.27 -3.80
C ILE A 179 -21.01 -4.97 -4.53
N LEU A 180 -21.57 -6.05 -3.97
CA LEU A 180 -22.65 -6.78 -4.59
C LEU A 180 -23.95 -5.93 -4.70
N THR A 181 -24.21 -5.06 -3.73
CA THR A 181 -25.35 -4.15 -3.78
C THR A 181 -25.16 -3.12 -4.90
N ASP A 182 -24.01 -2.48 -4.97
CA ASP A 182 -23.70 -1.47 -5.97
C ASP A 182 -23.72 -2.09 -7.40
N ILE A 183 -23.08 -3.25 -7.58
CA ILE A 183 -23.08 -3.95 -8.87
C ILE A 183 -24.48 -4.41 -9.28
N LYS A 184 -25.30 -4.91 -8.34
CA LYS A 184 -26.67 -5.30 -8.64
C LYS A 184 -27.51 -4.12 -9.11
N LYS A 185 -27.27 -2.95 -8.53
CA LYS A 185 -28.01 -1.72 -8.86
C LYS A 185 -27.59 -1.11 -10.18
N GLU A 186 -26.27 -0.93 -10.39
CA GLU A 186 -25.74 -0.14 -11.49
C GLU A 186 -25.36 -1.02 -12.72
N TYR A 187 -25.04 -2.31 -12.51
CA TYR A 187 -24.56 -3.25 -13.55
C TYR A 187 -25.14 -4.65 -13.34
N PRO A 188 -26.48 -4.83 -13.42
CA PRO A 188 -27.18 -6.07 -13.08
C PRO A 188 -26.67 -7.30 -13.86
N ASP A 189 -26.23 -7.12 -15.10
CA ASP A 189 -25.70 -8.20 -15.95
C ASP A 189 -24.40 -8.81 -15.39
N TYR A 190 -23.61 -8.07 -14.62
CA TYR A 190 -22.42 -8.58 -13.98
C TYR A 190 -22.69 -9.22 -12.62
N TYR A 191 -23.87 -8.96 -12.01
CA TYR A 191 -24.18 -9.43 -10.66
C TYR A 191 -24.03 -10.95 -10.45
N PRO A 192 -24.52 -11.83 -11.34
CA PRO A 192 -24.34 -13.28 -11.18
C PRO A 192 -22.86 -13.68 -11.12
N THR A 193 -22.03 -13.10 -12.00
CA THR A 193 -20.58 -13.35 -12.03
C THR A 193 -19.92 -12.89 -10.74
N TYR A 194 -20.19 -11.65 -10.29
CA TYR A 194 -19.66 -11.13 -9.03
C TYR A 194 -20.05 -12.00 -7.83
N LYS A 195 -21.32 -12.40 -7.74
CA LYS A 195 -21.83 -13.24 -6.67
C LYS A 195 -21.11 -14.58 -6.59
N LYS A 196 -20.92 -15.27 -7.73
CA LYS A 196 -20.19 -16.54 -7.81
C LYS A 196 -18.70 -16.35 -7.48
N ALA A 197 -18.03 -15.37 -8.09
CA ALA A 197 -16.62 -15.12 -7.89
C ALA A 197 -16.29 -14.82 -6.42
N TYR A 198 -17.04 -13.92 -5.78
CA TYR A 198 -16.83 -13.61 -4.36
C TYR A 198 -17.12 -14.79 -3.43
N ALA A 199 -18.07 -15.67 -3.77
CA ALA A 199 -18.30 -16.89 -3.01
C ALA A 199 -17.07 -17.81 -3.05
N ILE A 200 -16.46 -17.99 -4.24
CA ILE A 200 -15.26 -18.79 -4.44
C ILE A 200 -14.07 -18.18 -3.69
N PHE A 201 -13.80 -16.88 -3.88
CA PHE A 201 -12.67 -16.21 -3.26
C PHE A 201 -12.70 -16.33 -1.73
N ILE A 202 -13.86 -16.04 -1.13
CA ILE A 202 -14.04 -16.10 0.32
C ILE A 202 -13.89 -17.52 0.83
N LYS A 203 -14.52 -18.50 0.14
CA LYS A 203 -14.42 -19.90 0.55
C LYS A 203 -12.95 -20.37 0.54
N LYS A 204 -12.21 -20.15 -0.54
CA LYS A 204 -10.80 -20.57 -0.66
C LYS A 204 -9.92 -19.90 0.39
N GLU A 205 -10.11 -18.59 0.67
CA GLU A 205 -9.40 -17.89 1.73
C GLU A 205 -9.72 -18.49 3.11
N GLU A 206 -11.01 -18.69 3.41
CA GLU A 206 -11.45 -19.23 4.70
C GLU A 206 -10.98 -20.66 4.94
N ASP A 207 -11.09 -21.53 3.93
CA ASP A 207 -10.60 -22.92 3.99
C ASP A 207 -9.11 -22.95 4.38
N PHE A 208 -8.28 -22.10 3.75
CA PHE A 208 -6.86 -22.02 4.09
C PHE A 208 -6.64 -21.43 5.49
N LEU A 209 -7.25 -20.30 5.81
CA LEU A 209 -6.99 -19.59 7.07
C LEU A 209 -7.59 -20.32 8.30
N THR A 210 -8.50 -21.27 8.11
CA THR A 210 -8.98 -22.19 9.16
C THR A 210 -8.13 -23.43 9.30
N SER A 211 -7.45 -23.87 8.24
CA SER A 211 -6.56 -25.04 8.26
C SER A 211 -5.21 -24.74 8.93
N THR A 212 -4.87 -23.50 9.22
CA THR A 212 -3.59 -23.11 9.82
C THR A 212 -3.74 -22.04 10.88
N GLU A 213 -2.99 -22.18 11.98
CA GLU A 213 -2.84 -21.12 12.97
C GLU A 213 -1.84 -20.06 12.54
N LYS A 214 -0.98 -20.38 11.55
CA LYS A 214 0.06 -19.50 11.08
C LYS A 214 -0.52 -18.36 10.25
N LYS A 215 -0.19 -17.14 10.62
CA LYS A 215 -0.48 -15.91 9.88
C LYS A 215 0.79 -15.11 9.68
N TRP A 216 0.79 -14.29 8.67
CA TRP A 216 1.92 -13.44 8.30
C TRP A 216 1.50 -11.99 8.37
N LEU A 217 2.44 -11.13 8.70
CA LEU A 217 2.25 -9.70 8.52
C LEU A 217 2.34 -9.40 7.04
N ILE A 218 1.27 -8.90 6.46
CA ILE A 218 1.16 -8.53 5.05
C ILE A 218 0.97 -7.03 4.88
N HIS A 219 1.37 -6.48 3.75
CA HIS A 219 1.16 -5.08 3.41
C HIS A 219 -0.33 -4.77 3.21
N GLY A 220 -1.05 -5.67 2.56
CA GLY A 220 -2.50 -5.60 2.34
C GLY A 220 -2.94 -4.78 1.13
N ASP A 221 -2.07 -3.89 0.63
CA ASP A 221 -2.29 -3.07 -0.57
C ASP A 221 -1.02 -3.04 -1.46
N ALA A 222 -0.62 -4.23 -1.90
CA ALA A 222 0.60 -4.44 -2.67
C ALA A 222 0.41 -4.06 -4.15
N HIS A 223 0.96 -2.91 -4.58
CA HIS A 223 0.92 -2.48 -5.97
C HIS A 223 2.13 -1.58 -6.36
N PRO A 224 2.42 -1.42 -7.68
CA PRO A 224 3.61 -0.71 -8.15
C PRO A 224 3.75 0.75 -7.71
N GLU A 225 2.66 1.46 -7.41
CA GLU A 225 2.72 2.85 -6.96
C GLU A 225 3.26 2.99 -5.53
N ASN A 226 3.14 1.92 -4.72
CA ASN A 226 3.65 1.88 -3.35
C ASN A 226 5.14 1.52 -3.26
N ILE A 227 5.78 1.17 -4.38
CA ILE A 227 7.19 0.76 -4.44
C ILE A 227 8.05 1.95 -4.89
N ILE A 228 8.88 2.49 -4.00
CA ILE A 228 9.69 3.69 -4.27
C ILE A 228 11.17 3.31 -4.43
N LYS A 229 11.72 3.55 -5.62
CA LYS A 229 13.17 3.48 -5.85
C LYS A 229 13.83 4.74 -5.30
N MET A 230 14.62 4.60 -4.23
CA MET A 230 15.32 5.71 -3.57
C MET A 230 16.76 5.94 -4.10
N GLY A 231 17.22 5.12 -5.01
CA GLY A 231 18.57 5.11 -5.58
C GLY A 231 18.92 3.74 -6.12
N GLU A 232 20.19 3.53 -6.53
CA GLU A 232 20.59 2.26 -7.16
C GLU A 232 20.41 1.04 -6.24
N LYS A 233 20.69 1.19 -4.96
CA LYS A 233 20.64 0.07 -4.00
C LYS A 233 19.41 0.11 -3.10
N LYS A 234 18.78 1.26 -2.91
CA LYS A 234 17.77 1.46 -1.88
C LYS A 234 16.35 1.51 -2.44
N LEU A 235 15.47 0.75 -1.80
CA LEU A 235 14.04 0.69 -2.11
C LEU A 235 13.23 0.89 -0.82
N ALA A 236 12.13 1.65 -0.92
CA ALA A 236 11.15 1.75 0.14
C ALA A 236 9.78 1.30 -0.35
N VAL A 237 8.97 0.82 0.57
CA VAL A 237 7.52 0.64 0.36
C VAL A 237 6.79 1.62 1.26
N ILE A 238 5.70 2.17 0.76
CA ILE A 238 4.87 3.18 1.42
C ILE A 238 3.43 2.70 1.54
N ASP A 239 2.60 3.44 2.24
CA ASP A 239 1.17 3.22 2.46
C ASP A 239 0.85 1.93 3.25
N PHE A 240 0.93 2.05 4.57
CA PHE A 240 0.68 0.97 5.53
C PHE A 240 -0.72 1.02 6.14
N THR A 241 -1.69 1.63 5.46
CA THR A 241 -3.07 1.73 5.94
C THR A 241 -3.70 0.33 6.11
N ASP A 242 -3.39 -0.58 5.20
CA ASP A 242 -4.02 -1.90 5.10
C ASP A 242 -3.21 -3.04 5.71
N ILE A 243 -2.08 -2.71 6.36
CA ILE A 243 -1.21 -3.72 6.99
C ILE A 243 -1.96 -4.53 8.04
N CYS A 244 -1.93 -5.85 7.92
CA CYS A 244 -2.67 -6.76 8.78
C CYS A 244 -2.00 -8.14 8.90
N LEU A 245 -2.56 -8.99 9.77
CA LEU A 245 -2.20 -10.40 9.85
C LEU A 245 -3.13 -11.22 8.96
N SER A 246 -2.57 -11.85 7.91
CA SER A 246 -3.32 -12.68 6.97
C SER A 246 -2.41 -13.70 6.27
N ASP A 247 -2.85 -14.22 5.12
CA ASP A 247 -2.06 -15.06 4.24
C ASP A 247 -1.11 -14.21 3.37
N PHE A 248 0.19 -14.53 3.38
CA PHE A 248 1.17 -13.80 2.57
C PHE A 248 0.96 -13.93 1.06
N ALA A 249 0.30 -15.00 0.60
CA ALA A 249 -0.06 -15.17 -0.81
C ALA A 249 -0.93 -14.02 -1.34
N ARG A 250 -1.64 -13.31 -0.44
CA ARG A 250 -2.42 -12.13 -0.81
C ARG A 250 -1.55 -11.01 -1.38
N ASP A 251 -0.46 -10.65 -0.73
CA ASP A 251 0.44 -9.62 -1.26
C ASP A 251 1.04 -10.04 -2.61
N LEU A 252 1.34 -11.33 -2.79
CA LEU A 252 1.87 -11.84 -4.05
C LEU A 252 0.84 -11.76 -5.17
N GLY A 253 -0.36 -12.29 -4.95
CA GLY A 253 -1.44 -12.26 -5.95
C GLY A 253 -1.86 -10.84 -6.31
N CYS A 254 -2.02 -9.97 -5.30
CA CYS A 254 -2.34 -8.55 -5.50
C CYS A 254 -1.26 -7.84 -6.30
N PHE A 255 0.01 -8.01 -5.94
CA PHE A 255 1.11 -7.36 -6.64
C PHE A 255 1.24 -7.84 -8.08
N LEU A 256 1.17 -9.16 -8.34
CA LEU A 256 1.23 -9.74 -9.68
C LEU A 256 0.11 -9.21 -10.58
N GLN A 257 -1.11 -9.15 -10.08
CA GLN A 257 -2.25 -8.64 -10.83
C GLN A 257 -2.12 -7.15 -11.17
N GLN A 258 -1.75 -6.33 -10.19
CA GLN A 258 -1.58 -4.89 -10.39
C GLN A 258 -0.39 -4.58 -11.30
N LEU A 259 0.70 -5.34 -11.17
CA LEU A 259 1.89 -5.23 -12.02
C LEU A 259 1.52 -5.53 -13.48
N GLU A 260 0.83 -6.66 -13.73
CA GLU A 260 0.34 -7.03 -15.07
C GLU A 260 -0.58 -5.96 -15.63
N TYR A 261 -1.59 -5.54 -14.87
CA TYR A 261 -2.54 -4.53 -15.30
C TYR A 261 -1.86 -3.22 -15.71
N MET A 262 -0.89 -2.76 -14.92
CA MET A 262 -0.17 -1.52 -15.19
C MET A 262 0.80 -1.64 -16.37
N ILE A 263 1.51 -2.77 -16.52
CA ILE A 263 2.42 -3.00 -17.65
C ILE A 263 1.61 -3.13 -18.94
N MET A 264 0.58 -3.99 -18.98
CA MET A 264 -0.26 -4.15 -20.17
C MET A 264 -0.89 -2.83 -20.62
N ARG A 265 -1.31 -2.01 -19.67
CA ARG A 265 -1.91 -0.71 -19.95
C ARG A 265 -0.95 0.33 -20.52
N LYS A 266 0.35 0.26 -20.23
CA LYS A 266 1.36 1.29 -20.59
C LYS A 266 2.39 0.82 -21.60
N ILE A 267 2.77 -0.44 -21.55
CA ILE A 267 3.76 -1.07 -22.41
C ILE A 267 3.07 -1.88 -23.51
N ASN A 268 2.01 -2.61 -23.14
CA ASN A 268 1.20 -3.48 -24.01
C ASN A 268 2.03 -4.60 -24.66
N ASP A 269 2.89 -5.22 -23.86
CA ASP A 269 3.74 -6.36 -24.28
C ASP A 269 3.49 -7.54 -23.33
N LYS A 270 2.75 -8.55 -23.82
CA LYS A 270 2.40 -9.73 -23.04
C LYS A 270 3.63 -10.54 -22.64
N LYS A 271 4.58 -10.75 -23.57
CA LYS A 271 5.80 -11.52 -23.32
C LYS A 271 6.67 -10.86 -22.26
N TYR A 272 6.82 -9.55 -22.33
CA TYR A 272 7.54 -8.79 -21.31
C TYR A 272 6.80 -8.86 -19.97
N THR A 273 5.49 -8.76 -19.98
CA THR A 273 4.66 -8.81 -18.77
C THR A 273 4.86 -10.15 -18.01
N GLU A 274 4.77 -11.28 -18.73
CA GLU A 274 5.03 -12.60 -18.12
C GLU A 274 6.45 -12.69 -17.58
N LYS A 275 7.47 -12.29 -18.36
CA LYS A 275 8.86 -12.25 -17.90
C LYS A 275 9.01 -11.49 -16.56
N ILE A 276 8.32 -10.36 -16.39
CA ILE A 276 8.44 -9.54 -15.18
C ILE A 276 7.69 -10.15 -13.99
N LYS A 277 6.54 -10.80 -14.25
CA LYS A 277 5.81 -11.57 -13.23
C LYS A 277 6.64 -12.75 -12.73
N ASP A 278 7.24 -13.51 -13.64
CA ASP A 278 8.12 -14.64 -13.31
C ASP A 278 9.33 -14.15 -12.50
N LEU A 279 9.99 -13.09 -12.95
CA LEU A 279 11.13 -12.49 -12.24
C LEU A 279 10.76 -12.08 -10.80
N PHE A 280 9.56 -11.55 -10.57
CA PHE A 280 9.08 -11.22 -9.23
C PHE A 280 8.89 -12.48 -8.39
N LEU A 281 8.14 -13.46 -8.90
CA LEU A 281 7.80 -14.67 -8.16
C LEU A 281 9.04 -15.51 -7.84
N GLU A 282 9.92 -15.76 -8.81
CA GLU A 282 11.18 -16.47 -8.60
C GLU A 282 12.07 -15.77 -7.57
N SER A 283 12.19 -14.44 -7.70
CA SER A 283 12.96 -13.63 -6.73
C SER A 283 12.36 -13.72 -5.33
N TYR A 284 11.04 -13.72 -5.20
CA TYR A 284 10.37 -13.86 -3.90
C TYR A 284 10.64 -15.24 -3.29
N LEU A 285 10.39 -16.32 -4.03
CA LEU A 285 10.59 -17.71 -3.59
C LEU A 285 12.03 -17.93 -3.12
N LYS A 286 13.00 -17.45 -3.91
CA LYS A 286 14.42 -17.49 -3.56
C LYS A 286 14.74 -16.77 -2.25
N ASN A 287 14.24 -15.54 -2.07
CA ASN A 287 14.48 -14.76 -0.85
C ASN A 287 13.74 -15.34 0.37
N ALA A 288 12.53 -15.87 0.17
CA ALA A 288 11.73 -16.50 1.22
C ALA A 288 12.25 -17.90 1.59
N LYS A 289 13.08 -18.51 0.74
CA LYS A 289 13.59 -19.88 0.85
C LYS A 289 12.44 -20.91 0.88
N ILE A 290 11.44 -20.71 0.04
CA ILE A 290 10.30 -21.63 -0.13
C ILE A 290 10.19 -22.04 -1.60
N LYS A 291 9.48 -23.14 -1.84
CA LYS A 291 9.16 -23.61 -3.18
C LYS A 291 7.72 -23.23 -3.52
N LEU A 292 7.46 -23.06 -4.80
CA LEU A 292 6.09 -22.96 -5.31
C LEU A 292 5.54 -24.38 -5.36
N ASP A 293 4.59 -24.69 -4.51
CA ASP A 293 3.76 -25.89 -4.58
C ASP A 293 2.36 -25.51 -5.09
N GLU A 294 1.58 -26.53 -5.46
CA GLU A 294 0.23 -26.36 -6.00
C GLU A 294 -0.68 -25.55 -5.05
N GLN A 295 -0.53 -25.77 -3.75
CA GLN A 295 -1.32 -25.08 -2.73
C GLN A 295 -1.01 -23.58 -2.64
N LEU A 296 0.27 -23.21 -2.73
CA LEU A 296 0.68 -21.81 -2.75
C LEU A 296 0.26 -21.12 -4.05
N GLU A 297 0.42 -21.81 -5.19
CA GLU A 297 0.01 -21.31 -6.49
C GLU A 297 -1.51 -21.05 -6.54
N GLU A 298 -2.31 -21.98 -6.02
CA GLU A 298 -3.76 -21.82 -5.94
C GLU A 298 -4.16 -20.60 -5.08
N ARG A 299 -3.49 -20.37 -3.95
CA ARG A 299 -3.73 -19.20 -3.09
C ARG A 299 -3.34 -17.90 -3.77
N ILE A 300 -2.18 -17.85 -4.42
CA ILE A 300 -1.75 -16.68 -5.22
C ILE A 300 -2.77 -16.36 -6.29
N ASN A 301 -3.22 -17.39 -7.04
CA ASN A 301 -4.22 -17.24 -8.09
C ASN A 301 -5.58 -16.77 -7.54
N ASN A 302 -5.98 -17.23 -6.35
CA ASN A 302 -7.20 -16.75 -5.69
C ASN A 302 -7.15 -15.25 -5.44
N TYR A 303 -6.06 -14.75 -4.85
CA TYR A 303 -5.90 -13.32 -4.57
C TYR A 303 -5.63 -12.48 -5.83
N TYR A 304 -4.99 -13.05 -6.85
CA TYR A 304 -4.84 -12.42 -8.16
C TYR A 304 -6.21 -12.15 -8.79
N ASN A 305 -7.07 -13.16 -8.86
CA ASN A 305 -8.42 -13.02 -9.42
C ASN A 305 -9.30 -12.08 -8.58
N TRP A 306 -9.22 -12.16 -7.25
CA TRP A 306 -9.90 -11.23 -6.37
C TRP A 306 -9.48 -9.78 -6.63
N THR A 307 -8.19 -9.52 -6.80
CA THR A 307 -7.66 -8.18 -7.11
C THR A 307 -8.13 -7.69 -8.48
N ALA A 308 -8.18 -8.58 -9.49
CA ALA A 308 -8.75 -8.25 -10.80
C ALA A 308 -10.22 -7.81 -10.70
N MET A 309 -11.04 -8.51 -9.88
CA MET A 309 -12.42 -8.11 -9.62
C MET A 309 -12.51 -6.77 -8.88
N ARG A 310 -11.63 -6.50 -7.91
CA ARG A 310 -11.57 -5.19 -7.23
C ARG A 310 -11.22 -4.07 -8.19
N THR A 311 -10.24 -4.29 -9.07
CA THR A 311 -9.85 -3.33 -10.11
C THR A 311 -11.01 -3.08 -11.08
N ALA A 312 -11.72 -4.13 -11.50
CA ALA A 312 -12.92 -4.00 -12.31
C ALA A 312 -14.02 -3.21 -11.57
N THR A 313 -14.26 -3.52 -10.30
CA THR A 313 -15.22 -2.79 -9.46
C THR A 313 -14.88 -1.30 -9.39
N HIS A 314 -13.62 -0.95 -9.14
CA HIS A 314 -13.19 0.46 -9.12
C HIS A 314 -13.54 1.17 -10.43
N HIS A 315 -13.33 0.52 -11.58
CA HIS A 315 -13.68 1.13 -12.88
C HIS A 315 -15.18 1.25 -13.12
N LEU A 316 -15.99 0.41 -12.49
CA LEU A 316 -17.46 0.48 -12.62
C LEU A 316 -18.08 1.55 -11.73
N ILE A 317 -17.61 1.68 -10.47
CA ILE A 317 -18.34 2.46 -9.44
C ILE A 317 -17.65 3.77 -9.02
N LYS A 318 -16.50 4.13 -9.61
CA LYS A 318 -15.88 5.45 -9.38
C LYS A 318 -16.70 6.57 -10.05
N ASP A 319 -16.52 7.82 -9.60
CA ASP A 319 -17.28 8.99 -10.07
C ASP A 319 -17.28 9.15 -11.60
N ASN A 320 -16.16 8.86 -12.25
CA ASN A 320 -16.06 8.79 -13.71
C ASN A 320 -15.88 7.34 -14.14
N ALA A 321 -16.98 6.57 -14.16
CA ALA A 321 -16.97 5.17 -14.52
C ALA A 321 -16.35 4.90 -15.89
N GLU A 322 -15.55 3.81 -15.98
CA GLU A 322 -14.90 3.35 -17.22
C GLU A 322 -15.23 1.86 -17.45
N PRO A 323 -16.49 1.50 -17.78
CA PRO A 323 -16.95 0.10 -17.89
C PRO A 323 -16.12 -0.73 -18.90
N GLU A 324 -15.65 -0.11 -19.98
CA GLU A 324 -14.83 -0.77 -20.99
C GLU A 324 -13.52 -1.35 -20.42
N ARG A 325 -12.98 -0.72 -19.37
CA ARG A 325 -11.79 -1.23 -18.68
C ARG A 325 -12.10 -2.40 -17.73
N SER A 326 -13.33 -2.55 -17.32
CA SER A 326 -13.76 -3.63 -16.45
C SER A 326 -13.99 -4.93 -17.22
N LYS A 327 -14.47 -4.86 -18.45
CA LYS A 327 -14.83 -6.01 -19.28
C LYS A 327 -13.71 -7.07 -19.38
N PRO A 328 -12.47 -6.73 -19.75
CA PRO A 328 -11.40 -7.71 -19.88
C PRO A 328 -11.01 -8.33 -18.52
N LEU A 329 -11.11 -7.57 -17.42
CA LEU A 329 -10.82 -8.08 -16.09
C LEU A 329 -11.90 -9.06 -15.61
N ILE A 330 -13.17 -8.76 -15.85
CA ILE A 330 -14.28 -9.65 -15.53
C ILE A 330 -14.20 -10.93 -16.38
N ALA A 331 -13.89 -10.82 -17.68
CA ALA A 331 -13.71 -11.96 -18.56
C ALA A 331 -12.53 -12.85 -18.12
N LEU A 332 -11.40 -12.24 -17.73
CA LEU A 332 -10.25 -12.95 -17.17
C LEU A 332 -10.66 -13.79 -15.95
N VAL A 333 -11.37 -13.18 -15.01
CA VAL A 333 -11.80 -13.88 -13.79
C VAL A 333 -12.81 -14.99 -14.10
N LYS A 334 -13.75 -14.75 -15.02
CA LYS A 334 -14.70 -15.80 -15.48
C LYS A 334 -13.95 -17.01 -16.02
N ASN A 335 -13.00 -16.77 -16.92
CA ASN A 335 -12.22 -17.85 -17.54
C ASN A 335 -11.38 -18.62 -16.50
N ASN A 336 -10.69 -17.91 -15.61
CA ASN A 336 -9.85 -18.52 -14.57
C ASN A 336 -10.64 -19.33 -13.55
N LEU A 337 -11.90 -18.96 -13.29
CA LEU A 337 -12.77 -19.65 -12.32
C LEU A 337 -13.73 -20.65 -12.97
N GLY A 338 -13.84 -20.68 -14.28
CA GLY A 338 -14.81 -21.53 -15.01
C GLY A 338 -16.28 -21.19 -14.74
N ILE A 339 -16.63 -19.88 -14.66
CA ILE A 339 -17.98 -19.40 -14.25
C ILE A 339 -18.65 -18.50 -15.29
#